data_7c128f98f80681213ddb714315d0df2e
#
_entry.id   7c128f98f80681213ddb714315d0df2e
#
_cell.length_a   1.000
_cell.length_b   1.000
_cell.length_c   1.000
_cell.angle_alpha   90.00
_cell.angle_beta   90.00
_cell.angle_gamma   90.00
#
_symmetry.space_group_name_H-M   'P 1'
#
loop_
_entity.id
_entity.type
_entity.pdbx_description
1 polymer ?
#
loop_
_entity_poly.entity_id
_entity_poly.type
_entity_poly.pdbx_seq_one_letter_code
_entity_poly.pdbx_strand_id
1 'polypeptide(L)'
;TAEYNQLKVLKGMQDNKVSDIHFAATTGYGYNDLGRDTLEDVYASVFHAESALVRPQLISGTHALHIALSGNLRPGDELLSPVGKPYDTLEEVIGIRDSVGSLKEYGVSYRQVDLLPDGTFDYENIAKAINEKTKLVTIQRSKGYDPRPTFSVKQIGELIAFVKKIKPEVICMVDNCYGEFVETIEPTDVGADMIVGSLIKNPGGGLAPIGGYIAG
;
A
#
# COMPACT_ATOMS: atom_id res chain seq x y z
N THR A 1 -20.19 6.91 -7.25
CA THR A 1 -18.94 6.52 -6.53
C THR A 1 -18.70 7.46 -5.36
N ALA A 2 -18.64 8.78 -5.56
CA ALA A 2 -18.31 9.75 -4.49
C ALA A 2 -19.26 9.65 -3.28
N GLU A 3 -20.58 9.67 -3.51
CA GLU A 3 -21.58 9.54 -2.45
C GLU A 3 -21.42 8.22 -1.66
N TYR A 4 -21.22 7.11 -2.36
CA TYR A 4 -20.98 5.81 -1.73
C TYR A 4 -19.75 5.83 -0.82
N ASN A 5 -18.62 6.34 -1.33
CA ASN A 5 -17.38 6.42 -0.56
C ASN A 5 -17.49 7.40 0.61
N GLN A 6 -18.22 8.50 0.45
CA GLN A 6 -18.52 9.43 1.55
C GLN A 6 -19.31 8.73 2.67
N LEU A 7 -20.33 7.94 2.31
CA LEU A 7 -21.11 7.17 3.28
C LEU A 7 -20.26 6.09 3.95
N LYS A 8 -19.37 5.41 3.19
CA LYS A 8 -18.43 4.43 3.73
C LYS A 8 -17.52 5.04 4.81
N VAL A 9 -16.96 6.23 4.56
CA VAL A 9 -16.13 6.95 5.53
C VAL A 9 -16.95 7.37 6.76
N LEU A 10 -18.13 7.96 6.55
CA LEU A 10 -19.02 8.34 7.65
C LEU A 10 -19.43 7.13 8.51
N LYS A 11 -19.71 5.99 7.86
CA LYS A 11 -20.01 4.75 8.58
C LYS A 11 -18.83 4.27 9.42
N GLY A 12 -17.61 4.30 8.88
CA GLY A 12 -16.40 3.99 9.64
C GLY A 12 -16.23 4.88 10.87
N MET A 13 -16.48 6.18 10.74
CA MET A 13 -16.45 7.12 11.88
C MET A 13 -17.54 6.80 12.92
N GLN A 14 -18.77 6.47 12.46
CA GLN A 14 -19.89 6.13 13.36
C GLN A 14 -19.64 4.83 14.12
N ASP A 15 -19.16 3.80 13.44
CA ASP A 15 -18.89 2.48 14.03
C ASP A 15 -17.79 2.56 15.10
N ASN A 16 -16.79 3.42 14.88
CA ASN A 16 -15.73 3.69 15.83
C ASN A 16 -16.05 4.85 16.79
N LYS A 17 -17.30 5.33 16.82
CA LYS A 17 -17.83 6.31 17.78
C LYS A 17 -17.01 7.60 17.86
N VAL A 18 -16.54 8.08 16.71
CA VAL A 18 -15.76 9.33 16.65
C VAL A 18 -16.58 10.49 17.24
N SER A 19 -15.98 11.24 18.13
CA SER A 19 -16.57 12.40 18.81
C SER A 19 -15.52 13.48 19.04
N ASP A 20 -15.90 14.60 19.65
CA ASP A 20 -15.04 15.75 19.93
C ASP A 20 -13.81 15.42 20.79
N ILE A 21 -13.91 14.44 21.70
CA ILE A 21 -12.80 14.03 22.55
C ILE A 21 -11.59 13.49 21.77
N HIS A 22 -11.82 12.94 20.59
CA HIS A 22 -10.75 12.39 19.74
C HIS A 22 -9.89 13.47 19.07
N PHE A 23 -10.35 14.73 19.12
CA PHE A 23 -9.62 15.90 18.62
C PHE A 23 -8.89 16.66 19.73
N ALA A 24 -8.98 16.19 20.99
CA ALA A 24 -8.25 16.78 22.08
C ALA A 24 -6.75 16.55 21.96
N ALA A 25 -5.95 17.53 22.39
CA ALA A 25 -4.51 17.39 22.41
C ALA A 25 -4.08 16.29 23.40
N THR A 26 -3.03 15.57 23.08
CA THR A 26 -2.44 14.51 23.89
C THR A 26 -1.03 14.87 24.32
N THR A 27 -0.42 14.05 25.20
CA THR A 27 0.94 14.30 25.74
C THR A 27 2.05 14.16 24.72
N GLY A 28 1.77 13.59 23.54
CA GLY A 28 2.76 13.32 22.50
C GLY A 28 3.64 12.10 22.72
N TYR A 29 3.54 11.40 23.85
CA TYR A 29 4.27 10.16 24.10
C TYR A 29 3.78 8.96 23.28
N GLY A 30 2.60 9.06 22.69
CA GLY A 30 2.03 8.02 21.82
C GLY A 30 1.47 6.81 22.57
N TYR A 31 1.33 6.86 23.88
CA TYR A 31 0.67 5.84 24.67
C TYR A 31 -0.77 6.28 24.97
N ASN A 32 -1.74 5.39 24.67
CA ASN A 32 -3.16 5.65 24.91
C ASN A 32 -3.63 6.97 24.27
N ASP A 33 -3.17 7.24 23.05
CA ASP A 33 -3.61 8.38 22.27
C ASP A 33 -4.96 8.04 21.63
N LEU A 34 -6.04 8.42 22.29
CA LEU A 34 -7.39 8.06 21.90
C LEU A 34 -7.71 8.49 20.46
N GLY A 35 -7.33 9.70 20.07
CA GLY A 35 -7.60 10.22 18.73
C GLY A 35 -6.86 9.44 17.65
N ARG A 36 -5.58 9.15 17.86
CA ARG A 36 -4.77 8.37 16.92
C ARG A 36 -5.27 6.94 16.81
N ASP A 37 -5.47 6.27 17.94
CA ASP A 37 -5.87 4.87 17.97
C ASP A 37 -7.24 4.70 17.28
N THR A 38 -8.21 5.59 17.58
CA THR A 38 -9.51 5.62 16.88
C THR A 38 -9.39 5.92 15.37
N LEU A 39 -8.46 6.80 14.97
CA LEU A 39 -8.22 7.08 13.55
C LEU A 39 -7.73 5.82 12.81
N GLU A 40 -6.85 5.03 13.43
CA GLU A 40 -6.37 3.76 12.88
C GLU A 40 -7.52 2.75 12.75
N ASP A 41 -8.41 2.65 13.74
CA ASP A 41 -9.61 1.82 13.66
C ASP A 41 -10.59 2.28 12.56
N VAL A 42 -10.75 3.58 12.36
CA VAL A 42 -11.55 4.13 11.26
C VAL A 42 -10.96 3.74 9.90
N TYR A 43 -9.64 3.87 9.75
CA TYR A 43 -8.96 3.44 8.51
C TYR A 43 -9.12 1.95 8.27
N ALA A 44 -8.91 1.11 9.27
CA ALA A 44 -9.12 -0.33 9.16
C ALA A 44 -10.57 -0.65 8.72
N SER A 45 -11.56 -0.01 9.35
CA SER A 45 -12.98 -0.17 8.99
C SER A 45 -13.29 0.28 7.56
N VAL A 46 -12.77 1.43 7.13
CA VAL A 46 -13.03 2.03 5.82
C VAL A 46 -12.40 1.23 4.69
N PHE A 47 -11.20 0.71 4.91
CA PHE A 47 -10.46 -0.08 3.93
C PHE A 47 -10.68 -1.60 4.09
N HIS A 48 -11.59 -2.03 4.97
CA HIS A 48 -11.88 -3.44 5.26
C HIS A 48 -10.59 -4.24 5.57
N ALA A 49 -9.70 -3.63 6.33
CA ALA A 49 -8.44 -4.20 6.79
C ALA A 49 -8.57 -4.69 8.24
N GLU A 50 -7.69 -5.61 8.65
CA GLU A 50 -7.63 -6.08 10.05
C GLU A 50 -7.12 -4.98 10.98
N SER A 51 -6.14 -4.19 10.50
CA SER A 51 -5.52 -3.12 11.26
C SER A 51 -5.01 -2.00 10.34
N ALA A 52 -4.68 -0.85 10.91
CA ALA A 52 -4.05 0.23 10.17
C ALA A 52 -3.02 0.98 11.03
N LEU A 53 -2.08 1.62 10.35
CA LEU A 53 -1.16 2.60 10.91
C LEU A 53 -1.36 3.94 10.18
N VAL A 54 -1.82 4.95 10.91
CA VAL A 54 -2.08 6.30 10.37
C VAL A 54 -1.50 7.31 11.36
N ARG A 55 -0.23 7.67 11.17
CA ARG A 55 0.52 8.43 12.18
C ARG A 55 1.31 9.57 11.56
N PRO A 56 1.49 10.69 12.27
CA PRO A 56 2.37 11.78 11.81
C PRO A 56 3.82 11.31 11.60
N GLN A 57 4.26 10.26 12.30
CA GLN A 57 5.58 9.66 12.15
C GLN A 57 5.76 8.95 10.80
N LEU A 58 4.68 8.55 10.12
CA LEU A 58 4.69 8.14 8.71
C LEU A 58 4.66 9.39 7.83
N ILE A 59 5.79 10.08 7.72
CA ILE A 59 5.87 11.45 7.24
C ILE A 59 5.48 11.64 5.76
N SER A 60 5.51 10.57 4.96
CA SER A 60 5.15 10.58 3.53
C SER A 60 4.71 9.20 3.04
N GLY A 61 4.15 9.14 1.84
CA GLY A 61 3.84 7.85 1.18
C GLY A 61 5.09 7.00 0.95
N THR A 62 6.21 7.60 0.52
CA THR A 62 7.49 6.88 0.36
C THR A 62 7.97 6.29 1.68
N HIS A 63 7.85 7.03 2.78
CA HIS A 63 8.22 6.53 4.11
C HIS A 63 7.29 5.39 4.56
N ALA A 64 5.99 5.50 4.33
CA ALA A 64 5.04 4.42 4.60
C ALA A 64 5.37 3.15 3.80
N LEU A 65 5.67 3.28 2.50
CA LEU A 65 6.11 2.17 1.66
C LEU A 65 7.42 1.55 2.16
N HIS A 66 8.41 2.38 2.55
CA HIS A 66 9.66 1.88 3.15
C HIS A 66 9.38 1.06 4.39
N ILE A 67 8.57 1.57 5.31
CA ILE A 67 8.23 0.86 6.56
C ILE A 67 7.50 -0.46 6.26
N ALA A 68 6.54 -0.46 5.34
CA ALA A 68 5.82 -1.65 4.94
C ALA A 68 6.75 -2.71 4.33
N LEU A 69 7.68 -2.30 3.46
CA LEU A 69 8.65 -3.20 2.85
C LEU A 69 9.66 -3.73 3.88
N SER A 70 10.33 -2.87 4.63
CA SER A 70 11.34 -3.28 5.61
C SER A 70 10.75 -4.03 6.80
N GLY A 71 9.49 -3.79 7.14
CA GLY A 71 8.75 -4.55 8.14
C GLY A 71 8.53 -6.01 7.76
N ASN A 72 8.40 -6.29 6.46
CA ASN A 72 8.03 -7.62 5.94
C ASN A 72 9.18 -8.38 5.25
N LEU A 73 10.26 -7.69 4.89
CA LEU A 73 11.40 -8.28 4.20
C LEU A 73 12.61 -8.47 5.14
N ARG A 74 13.34 -9.54 4.94
CA ARG A 74 14.55 -9.89 5.68
C ARG A 74 15.72 -10.15 4.72
N PRO A 75 16.98 -10.12 5.19
CA PRO A 75 18.12 -10.51 4.36
C PRO A 75 17.91 -11.89 3.73
N GLY A 76 18.08 -11.96 2.42
CA GLY A 76 17.84 -13.19 1.63
C GLY A 76 16.48 -13.27 0.96
N ASP A 77 15.50 -12.45 1.37
CA ASP A 77 14.20 -12.36 0.72
C ASP A 77 14.27 -11.66 -0.64
N GLU A 78 13.27 -11.89 -1.46
CA GLU A 78 13.09 -11.22 -2.74
C GLU A 78 11.79 -10.41 -2.75
N LEU A 79 11.89 -9.15 -3.21
CA LEU A 79 10.78 -8.28 -3.58
C LEU A 79 10.53 -8.42 -5.07
N LEU A 80 9.30 -8.78 -5.48
CA LEU A 80 8.87 -8.86 -6.87
C LEU A 80 7.90 -7.72 -7.22
N SER A 81 8.18 -6.98 -8.29
CA SER A 81 7.22 -6.08 -8.94
C SER A 81 6.71 -6.71 -10.24
N PRO A 82 5.45 -7.13 -10.32
CA PRO A 82 4.88 -7.74 -11.52
C PRO A 82 4.27 -6.73 -12.49
N VAL A 83 4.47 -5.44 -12.26
CA VAL A 83 3.88 -4.32 -13.02
C VAL A 83 4.94 -3.34 -13.53
N GLY A 84 6.16 -3.81 -13.69
CA GLY A 84 7.30 -2.99 -14.10
C GLY A 84 7.95 -2.25 -12.94
N LYS A 85 8.73 -1.24 -13.28
CA LYS A 85 9.49 -0.44 -12.32
C LYS A 85 8.55 0.36 -11.40
N PRO A 86 8.81 0.40 -10.08
CA PRO A 86 8.03 1.22 -9.16
C PRO A 86 8.34 2.71 -9.35
N TYR A 87 7.54 3.56 -8.66
CA TYR A 87 7.72 5.00 -8.63
C TYR A 87 9.16 5.40 -8.24
N ASP A 88 9.68 6.48 -8.82
CA ASP A 88 11.09 6.88 -8.77
C ASP A 88 11.68 7.02 -7.36
N THR A 89 10.91 7.56 -6.40
CA THR A 89 11.39 7.67 -5.01
C THR A 89 11.55 6.31 -4.32
N LEU A 90 10.85 5.29 -4.79
CA LEU A 90 10.96 3.94 -4.26
C LEU A 90 12.18 3.19 -4.82
N GLU A 91 12.72 3.64 -5.96
CA GLU A 91 13.92 3.06 -6.55
C GLU A 91 15.12 3.13 -5.61
N GLU A 92 15.27 4.24 -4.89
CA GLU A 92 16.36 4.43 -3.90
C GLU A 92 16.11 3.59 -2.63
N VAL A 93 14.86 3.52 -2.17
CA VAL A 93 14.47 2.68 -1.02
C VAL A 93 14.79 1.21 -1.28
N ILE A 94 14.46 0.72 -2.47
CA ILE A 94 14.72 -0.67 -2.87
C ILE A 94 16.20 -0.91 -3.16
N GLY A 95 16.88 0.08 -3.74
CA GLY A 95 18.25 -0.03 -4.24
C GLY A 95 18.33 -0.43 -5.72
N ILE A 96 17.27 -0.15 -6.51
CA ILE A 96 17.31 -0.19 -7.98
C ILE A 96 18.25 0.88 -8.47
N ARG A 97 18.15 2.08 -7.90
CA ARG A 97 19.15 3.14 -7.97
C ARG A 97 20.01 3.06 -6.72
N ASP A 98 21.32 3.06 -6.87
CA ASP A 98 22.25 2.91 -5.75
C ASP A 98 21.99 3.99 -4.69
N SER A 99 21.72 3.55 -3.49
CA SER A 99 21.42 4.42 -2.35
C SER A 99 21.85 3.74 -1.05
N VAL A 100 22.52 4.51 -0.20
CA VAL A 100 22.92 4.06 1.14
C VAL A 100 21.69 3.83 2.00
N GLY A 101 21.66 2.72 2.70
CA GLY A 101 20.51 2.31 3.55
C GLY A 101 19.35 1.69 2.77
N SER A 102 19.55 1.34 1.49
CA SER A 102 18.56 0.65 0.68
C SER A 102 18.33 -0.78 1.12
N LEU A 103 17.17 -1.35 0.78
CA LEU A 103 16.86 -2.76 1.04
C LEU A 103 17.92 -3.71 0.43
N LYS A 104 18.48 -3.34 -0.73
CA LYS A 104 19.58 -4.08 -1.37
C LYS A 104 20.82 -4.19 -0.48
N GLU A 105 21.21 -3.11 0.20
CA GLU A 105 22.33 -3.14 1.14
C GLU A 105 22.06 -4.05 2.36
N TYR A 106 20.79 -4.16 2.74
CA TYR A 106 20.35 -5.09 3.80
C TYR A 106 20.13 -6.53 3.30
N GLY A 107 20.54 -6.84 2.06
CA GLY A 107 20.51 -8.20 1.53
C GLY A 107 19.15 -8.64 0.97
N VAL A 108 18.25 -7.72 0.69
CA VAL A 108 16.99 -7.99 -0.02
C VAL A 108 17.25 -7.88 -1.53
N SER A 109 16.84 -8.88 -2.30
CA SER A 109 16.90 -8.85 -3.75
C SER A 109 15.63 -8.25 -4.36
N TYR A 110 15.77 -7.61 -5.52
CA TYR A 110 14.64 -7.07 -6.28
C TYR A 110 14.56 -7.72 -7.66
N ARG A 111 13.34 -8.00 -8.07
CA ARG A 111 13.00 -8.48 -9.41
C ARG A 111 11.78 -7.76 -9.94
N GLN A 112 11.73 -7.51 -11.24
CA GLN A 112 10.52 -6.99 -11.89
C GLN A 112 10.16 -7.82 -13.11
N VAL A 113 8.88 -7.79 -13.44
CA VAL A 113 8.33 -8.24 -14.71
C VAL A 113 7.60 -7.04 -15.32
N ASP A 114 7.99 -6.64 -16.51
CA ASP A 114 7.37 -5.54 -17.21
C ASP A 114 6.00 -5.95 -17.77
N LEU A 115 5.14 -4.97 -18.01
CA LEU A 115 3.87 -5.19 -18.68
C LEU A 115 4.12 -5.59 -20.16
N LEU A 116 3.18 -6.31 -20.74
CA LEU A 116 3.16 -6.56 -22.17
C LEU A 116 2.96 -5.23 -22.95
N PRO A 117 3.30 -5.18 -24.24
CA PRO A 117 3.20 -3.97 -25.05
C PRO A 117 1.79 -3.35 -25.10
N ASP A 118 0.75 -4.14 -24.85
CA ASP A 118 -0.65 -3.69 -24.75
C ASP A 118 -1.04 -3.18 -23.35
N GLY A 119 -0.10 -3.19 -22.41
CA GLY A 119 -0.30 -2.74 -21.01
C GLY A 119 -0.94 -3.80 -20.11
N THR A 120 -1.10 -5.02 -20.55
CA THR A 120 -1.60 -6.14 -19.74
C THR A 120 -0.49 -6.83 -18.94
N PHE A 121 -0.86 -7.63 -17.95
CA PHE A 121 0.10 -8.36 -17.12
C PHE A 121 0.71 -9.54 -17.90
N ASP A 122 2.02 -9.70 -17.81
CA ASP A 122 2.74 -10.85 -18.37
C ASP A 122 2.70 -12.03 -17.38
N TYR A 123 1.57 -12.71 -17.34
CA TYR A 123 1.34 -13.83 -16.42
C TYR A 123 2.37 -14.96 -16.59
N GLU A 124 2.87 -15.19 -17.81
CA GLU A 124 3.87 -16.23 -18.08
C GLU A 124 5.20 -15.89 -17.38
N ASN A 125 5.70 -14.68 -17.55
CA ASN A 125 6.95 -14.26 -16.94
C ASN A 125 6.80 -13.99 -15.46
N ILE A 126 5.62 -13.56 -14.98
CA ILE A 126 5.32 -13.46 -13.53
C ILE A 126 5.42 -14.85 -12.88
N ALA A 127 4.84 -15.89 -13.49
CA ALA A 127 4.92 -17.25 -12.95
C ALA A 127 6.36 -17.76 -12.89
N LYS A 128 7.20 -17.47 -13.89
CA LYS A 128 8.62 -17.84 -13.90
C LYS A 128 9.45 -17.04 -12.87
N ALA A 129 9.05 -15.81 -12.58
CA ALA A 129 9.75 -14.93 -11.63
C ALA A 129 9.53 -15.32 -10.18
N ILE A 130 8.34 -15.82 -9.84
CA ILE A 130 8.02 -16.26 -8.47
C ILE A 130 8.88 -17.49 -8.11
N ASN A 131 9.57 -17.41 -6.98
CA ASN A 131 10.47 -18.47 -6.51
C ASN A 131 10.44 -18.57 -4.97
N GLU A 132 11.23 -19.45 -4.39
CA GLU A 132 11.25 -19.68 -2.94
C GLU A 132 11.60 -18.43 -2.11
N LYS A 133 12.42 -17.52 -2.67
CA LYS A 133 12.83 -16.29 -1.98
C LYS A 133 11.80 -15.17 -2.12
N THR A 134 10.87 -15.24 -3.07
CA THR A 134 9.85 -14.23 -3.28
C THR A 134 8.95 -14.13 -2.05
N LYS A 135 9.19 -13.15 -1.21
CA LYS A 135 8.48 -12.94 0.05
C LYS A 135 7.34 -11.95 -0.08
N LEU A 136 7.53 -10.93 -0.91
CA LEU A 136 6.57 -9.85 -1.09
C LEU A 136 6.44 -9.49 -2.57
N VAL A 137 5.21 -9.31 -3.01
CA VAL A 137 4.85 -8.78 -4.33
C VAL A 137 4.30 -7.37 -4.14
N THR A 138 4.91 -6.37 -4.78
CA THR A 138 4.47 -4.98 -4.74
C THR A 138 3.78 -4.59 -6.03
N ILE A 139 2.56 -4.08 -5.94
CA ILE A 139 1.73 -3.67 -7.06
C ILE A 139 1.46 -2.17 -6.97
N GLN A 140 2.10 -1.38 -7.82
CA GLN A 140 1.78 0.04 -7.93
C GLN A 140 0.52 0.23 -8.77
N ARG A 141 -0.56 0.71 -8.16
CA ARG A 141 -1.86 0.89 -8.82
C ARG A 141 -1.86 2.02 -9.85
N SER A 142 -1.34 3.19 -9.47
CA SER A 142 -1.27 4.35 -10.34
C SER A 142 -0.19 4.19 -11.42
N LYS A 143 -0.38 4.88 -12.54
CA LYS A 143 0.66 4.93 -13.59
C LYS A 143 1.89 5.75 -13.18
N GLY A 144 1.79 6.62 -12.18
CA GLY A 144 2.84 7.59 -11.88
C GLY A 144 3.09 8.51 -13.08
N TYR A 145 4.34 8.62 -13.48
CA TYR A 145 4.76 9.38 -14.68
C TYR A 145 4.94 8.49 -15.92
N ASP A 146 4.80 7.18 -15.79
CA ASP A 146 5.02 6.24 -16.88
C ASP A 146 3.84 6.21 -17.86
N PRO A 147 4.09 5.95 -19.16
CA PRO A 147 3.05 5.82 -20.17
C PRO A 147 2.34 4.45 -20.12
N ARG A 148 1.98 3.98 -18.93
CA ARG A 148 1.29 2.71 -18.69
C ARG A 148 -0.13 2.93 -18.16
N PRO A 149 -1.05 1.96 -18.23
CA PRO A 149 -2.38 2.10 -17.66
C PRO A 149 -2.33 2.19 -16.13
N THR A 150 -3.35 2.82 -15.54
CA THR A 150 -3.72 2.65 -14.14
C THR A 150 -4.57 1.40 -14.01
N PHE A 151 -4.37 0.62 -12.94
CA PHE A 151 -5.10 -0.63 -12.75
C PHE A 151 -6.37 -0.41 -11.93
N SER A 152 -7.47 -1.02 -12.38
CA SER A 152 -8.69 -1.15 -11.59
C SER A 152 -8.48 -2.13 -10.43
N VAL A 153 -9.33 -2.03 -9.40
CA VAL A 153 -9.33 -2.98 -8.28
C VAL A 153 -9.57 -4.41 -8.77
N LYS A 154 -10.43 -4.58 -9.78
CA LYS A 154 -10.66 -5.88 -10.40
C LYS A 154 -9.38 -6.49 -10.99
N GLN A 155 -8.64 -5.72 -11.79
CA GLN A 155 -7.39 -6.20 -12.39
C GLN A 155 -6.35 -6.56 -11.31
N ILE A 156 -6.25 -5.74 -10.25
CA ILE A 156 -5.38 -6.03 -9.10
C ILE A 156 -5.80 -7.35 -8.44
N GLY A 157 -7.09 -7.58 -8.23
CA GLY A 157 -7.61 -8.82 -7.66
C GLY A 157 -7.29 -10.06 -8.52
N GLU A 158 -7.44 -9.95 -9.85
CA GLU A 158 -7.07 -11.01 -10.79
C GLU A 158 -5.57 -11.34 -10.71
N LEU A 159 -4.71 -10.32 -10.62
CA LEU A 159 -3.27 -10.50 -10.47
C LEU A 159 -2.92 -11.15 -9.12
N ILE A 160 -3.50 -10.67 -8.02
CA ILE A 160 -3.29 -11.24 -6.68
C ILE A 160 -3.73 -12.70 -6.63
N ALA A 161 -4.91 -13.01 -7.16
CA ALA A 161 -5.42 -14.39 -7.21
C ALA A 161 -4.48 -15.31 -8.01
N PHE A 162 -3.91 -14.83 -9.12
CA PHE A 162 -2.93 -15.57 -9.89
C PHE A 162 -1.63 -15.80 -9.10
N VAL A 163 -1.08 -14.78 -8.45
CA VAL A 163 0.13 -14.87 -7.64
C VAL A 163 -0.07 -15.82 -6.45
N LYS A 164 -1.17 -15.67 -5.71
CA LYS A 164 -1.52 -16.51 -4.55
C LYS A 164 -1.78 -17.97 -4.94
N LYS A 165 -2.22 -18.24 -6.17
CA LYS A 165 -2.35 -19.61 -6.67
C LYS A 165 -0.99 -20.31 -6.82
N ILE A 166 0.07 -19.56 -7.14
CA ILE A 166 1.43 -20.09 -7.30
C ILE A 166 2.12 -20.18 -5.93
N LYS A 167 2.00 -19.13 -5.12
CA LYS A 167 2.64 -19.02 -3.81
C LYS A 167 1.66 -18.41 -2.79
N PRO A 168 0.84 -19.23 -2.11
CA PRO A 168 -0.23 -18.77 -1.21
C PRO A 168 0.24 -17.86 -0.07
N GLU A 169 1.45 -18.09 0.45
CA GLU A 169 2.03 -17.36 1.58
C GLU A 169 2.72 -16.04 1.22
N VAL A 170 2.84 -15.73 -0.08
CA VAL A 170 3.46 -14.46 -0.49
C VAL A 170 2.60 -13.27 -0.07
N ILE A 171 3.22 -12.22 0.43
CA ILE A 171 2.53 -10.98 0.81
C ILE A 171 2.29 -10.13 -0.45
N CYS A 172 1.04 -9.80 -0.72
CA CYS A 172 0.66 -8.90 -1.80
C CYS A 172 0.37 -7.52 -1.25
N MET A 173 1.29 -6.58 -1.47
CA MET A 173 1.19 -5.18 -1.08
C MET A 173 0.80 -4.32 -2.28
N VAL A 174 -0.17 -3.42 -2.10
CA VAL A 174 -0.55 -2.45 -3.14
C VAL A 174 -0.15 -1.04 -2.72
N ASP A 175 0.68 -0.38 -3.51
CA ASP A 175 0.81 1.09 -3.48
C ASP A 175 -0.48 1.67 -4.07
N ASN A 176 -1.37 2.10 -3.18
CA ASN A 176 -2.71 2.57 -3.52
C ASN A 176 -2.78 4.09 -3.77
N CYS A 177 -1.64 4.78 -3.79
CA CYS A 177 -1.57 6.22 -4.04
C CYS A 177 -2.38 6.63 -5.28
N TYR A 178 -3.26 7.63 -5.13
CA TYR A 178 -4.23 8.11 -6.11
C TYR A 178 -5.36 7.13 -6.45
N GLY A 179 -5.37 5.93 -5.88
CA GLY A 179 -6.41 4.93 -6.12
C GLY A 179 -7.53 4.95 -5.10
N GLU A 180 -7.27 5.51 -3.92
CA GLU A 180 -8.22 5.49 -2.81
C GLU A 180 -9.51 6.21 -3.18
N PHE A 181 -10.65 5.58 -2.94
CA PHE A 181 -11.99 6.12 -3.19
C PHE A 181 -12.33 6.41 -4.66
N VAL A 182 -11.50 5.96 -5.60
CA VAL A 182 -11.77 6.08 -7.05
C VAL A 182 -12.82 5.07 -7.49
N GLU A 183 -12.81 3.89 -6.91
CA GLU A 183 -13.82 2.84 -7.06
C GLU A 183 -14.62 2.68 -5.76
N THR A 184 -15.65 1.85 -5.76
CA THR A 184 -16.46 1.57 -4.55
C THR A 184 -15.83 0.53 -3.64
N ILE A 185 -14.91 -0.25 -4.17
CA ILE A 185 -14.12 -1.26 -3.46
C ILE A 185 -12.63 -0.88 -3.50
N GLU A 186 -11.88 -1.45 -2.58
CA GLU A 186 -10.45 -1.21 -2.43
C GLU A 186 -9.65 -2.50 -2.68
N PRO A 187 -8.32 -2.45 -2.88
CA PRO A 187 -7.54 -3.65 -3.13
C PRO A 187 -7.58 -4.69 -2.00
N THR A 188 -7.83 -4.29 -0.76
CA THR A 188 -8.06 -5.17 0.38
C THR A 188 -9.31 -6.04 0.20
N ASP A 189 -10.36 -5.52 -0.46
CA ASP A 189 -11.58 -6.29 -0.77
C ASP A 189 -11.34 -7.44 -1.76
N VAL A 190 -10.23 -7.42 -2.47
CA VAL A 190 -9.90 -8.39 -3.53
C VAL A 190 -8.63 -9.19 -3.24
N GLY A 191 -8.19 -9.20 -1.98
CA GLY A 191 -7.15 -10.09 -1.48
C GLY A 191 -5.76 -9.47 -1.34
N ALA A 192 -5.60 -8.15 -1.43
CA ALA A 192 -4.36 -7.51 -0.99
C ALA A 192 -4.17 -7.71 0.52
N ASP A 193 -2.98 -8.19 0.91
CA ASP A 193 -2.64 -8.36 2.33
C ASP A 193 -2.38 -7.00 3.00
N MET A 194 -2.00 -5.99 2.22
CA MET A 194 -1.91 -4.62 2.69
C MET A 194 -1.99 -3.61 1.55
N ILE A 195 -2.47 -2.43 1.87
CA ILE A 195 -2.42 -1.23 1.05
C ILE A 195 -1.58 -0.16 1.75
N VAL A 196 -0.86 0.61 0.96
CA VAL A 196 -0.01 1.70 1.47
C VAL A 196 -0.27 2.94 0.64
N GLY A 197 -0.32 4.10 1.28
CA GLY A 197 -0.55 5.33 0.55
C GLY A 197 -0.13 6.59 1.31
N SER A 198 -0.45 7.73 0.71
CA SER A 198 -0.07 9.05 1.19
C SER A 198 -1.30 9.88 1.57
N LEU A 199 -1.22 10.53 2.72
CA LEU A 199 -2.31 11.41 3.19
C LEU A 199 -2.39 12.73 2.43
N ILE A 200 -1.33 13.15 1.73
CA ILE A 200 -1.37 14.35 0.88
C ILE A 200 -2.19 14.15 -0.40
N LYS A 201 -2.66 12.93 -0.65
CA LYS A 201 -3.45 12.53 -1.81
C LYS A 201 -4.91 12.32 -1.40
N ASN A 202 -5.60 11.35 -2.00
CA ASN A 202 -7.05 11.18 -1.83
C ASN A 202 -7.52 11.07 -0.37
N PRO A 203 -6.87 10.29 0.53
CA PRO A 203 -7.39 10.14 1.90
C PRO A 203 -7.35 11.41 2.73
N GLY A 204 -6.39 12.28 2.50
CA GLY A 204 -6.24 13.54 3.23
C GLY A 204 -7.10 14.68 2.68
N GLY A 205 -7.80 14.48 1.56
CA GLY A 205 -8.76 15.43 0.98
C GLY A 205 -8.19 16.82 0.68
N GLY A 206 -6.88 16.93 0.45
CA GLY A 206 -6.20 18.20 0.25
C GLY A 206 -5.93 19.00 1.53
N LEU A 207 -6.26 18.45 2.72
CA LEU A 207 -6.07 19.11 4.01
C LEU A 207 -4.80 18.64 4.72
N ALA A 208 -4.42 17.38 4.55
CA ALA A 208 -3.22 16.85 5.18
C ALA A 208 -1.96 17.35 4.46
N PRO A 209 -1.06 18.08 5.13
CA PRO A 209 0.16 18.61 4.51
C PRO A 209 1.28 17.57 4.39
N ILE A 210 1.19 16.51 5.16
CA ILE A 210 2.15 15.40 5.23
C ILE A 210 1.42 14.11 5.62
N GLY A 211 2.15 13.01 5.62
CA GLY A 211 1.70 11.76 6.22
C GLY A 211 1.50 10.63 5.24
N GLY A 212 1.47 9.44 5.79
CA GLY A 212 1.18 8.21 5.08
C GLY A 212 0.31 7.27 5.92
N TYR A 213 -0.17 6.22 5.30
CA TYR A 213 -0.90 5.16 5.97
C TYR A 213 -0.48 3.79 5.45
N ILE A 214 -0.67 2.78 6.30
CA ILE A 214 -0.58 1.35 5.97
C ILE A 214 -1.84 0.72 6.53
N ALA A 215 -2.56 -0.10 5.76
CA ALA A 215 -3.72 -0.86 6.22
C ALA A 215 -3.68 -2.27 5.63
N GLY A 216 -3.91 -3.30 6.49
CA GLY A 216 -3.85 -4.71 6.09
C GLY A 216 -4.24 -5.66 7.21
#